data_9bf7285a3923603f4d625ec46ed1fc63
#
_entry.id   9bf7285a3923603f4d625ec46ed1fc63
#
_cell.length_a   1.000
_cell.length_b   1.000
_cell.length_c   1.000
_cell.angle_alpha   90.00
_cell.angle_beta   90.00
_cell.angle_gamma   90.00
#
_symmetry.space_group_name_H-M   'P 1'
#
loop_
_entity.id
_entity.type
_entity.pdbx_description
1 polymer ?
#
loop_
_entity_poly.entity_id
_entity_poly.type
_entity_poly.pdbx_seq_one_letter_code
_entity_poly.pdbx_strand_id
1 'polypeptide(L)'
;MWCCLVGSEMCIRDRLSPWGMVHGDEIEIKGRVNKVYEMKGISVMDYMDLYKKFTYTNQESYRLDHIANVELGQKKVQHDEFENFKDFYTKDWQKFLDYNIVDVELVSRLEDKMKLLELAIALAYDAKVNMRDVYYQVRMWDTLIYNFLKKKKIVVPPAQRSDKDAKYEGAYVKEPIPGRYDWVVSFDLNSLYPHLIM
;
A
#
# COMPACT_ATOMS: atom_id res chain seq x y z
N MET A 1 36.60 -7.82 9.79
CA MET A 1 35.23 -7.41 10.26
C MET A 1 34.89 -6.00 9.78
N TRP A 2 35.17 -5.68 8.51
CA TRP A 2 34.97 -4.36 7.88
C TRP A 2 33.92 -4.39 6.76
N CYS A 3 33.18 -5.49 6.62
CA CYS A 3 32.18 -5.64 5.57
C CYS A 3 30.83 -5.01 5.91
N CYS A 4 30.66 -4.42 7.09
CA CYS A 4 29.37 -3.98 7.59
C CYS A 4 29.14 -2.46 7.59
N LEU A 5 30.12 -1.63 7.22
CA LEU A 5 29.94 -0.17 7.08
C LEU A 5 29.58 0.26 5.66
N VAL A 6 29.79 -0.62 4.68
CA VAL A 6 29.26 -0.56 3.32
C VAL A 6 28.45 -1.85 3.10
N GLY A 7 27.86 -2.33 4.18
CA GLY A 7 27.04 -3.53 4.16
C GLY A 7 25.90 -3.29 3.19
N SER A 8 25.79 -4.14 2.20
CA SER A 8 24.61 -4.22 1.38
C SER A 8 23.39 -4.14 2.31
N GLU A 9 22.37 -3.45 1.89
CA GLU A 9 21.07 -3.38 2.61
C GLU A 9 20.61 -4.75 3.14
N MET A 10 21.06 -5.83 2.53
CA MET A 10 20.83 -7.22 2.93
C MET A 10 21.41 -7.56 4.31
N CYS A 11 22.65 -7.11 4.65
CA CYS A 11 23.25 -7.39 5.97
C CYS A 11 22.52 -6.69 7.13
N ILE A 12 21.90 -5.52 6.86
CA ILE A 12 21.08 -4.82 7.85
C ILE A 12 19.76 -5.57 8.03
N ARG A 13 19.16 -6.01 6.95
CA ARG A 13 17.89 -6.74 6.94
C ARG A 13 17.97 -8.10 7.61
N ASP A 14 19.07 -8.85 7.40
CA ASP A 14 19.32 -10.11 8.11
C ASP A 14 19.34 -9.93 9.63
N ARG A 15 19.90 -8.82 10.11
CA ARG A 15 19.93 -8.51 11.54
C ARG A 15 18.60 -8.06 12.11
N LEU A 16 17.73 -7.47 11.27
CA LEU A 16 16.39 -7.05 11.68
C LEU A 16 15.45 -8.25 11.81
N SER A 17 15.62 -9.29 10.98
CA SER A 17 14.82 -10.49 11.11
C SER A 17 15.14 -11.24 12.40
N PRO A 18 14.18 -11.48 13.30
CA PRO A 18 14.42 -12.24 14.55
C PRO A 18 14.87 -13.68 14.28
N TRP A 19 14.67 -14.17 13.07
CA TRP A 19 15.06 -15.52 12.65
C TRP A 19 16.25 -15.54 11.68
N GLY A 20 16.84 -14.38 11.38
CA GLY A 20 17.93 -14.24 10.42
C GLY A 20 17.54 -14.62 8.97
N MET A 21 16.23 -14.64 8.66
CA MET A 21 15.74 -15.05 7.36
C MET A 21 15.20 -13.86 6.56
N VAL A 22 15.84 -13.62 5.41
CA VAL A 22 15.42 -12.60 4.44
C VAL A 22 15.30 -13.26 3.07
N HIS A 23 14.17 -13.09 2.42
CA HIS A 23 13.97 -13.49 1.02
C HIS A 23 14.03 -12.26 0.14
N GLY A 24 14.81 -12.33 -0.94
CA GLY A 24 14.89 -11.30 -1.95
C GLY A 24 14.19 -11.76 -3.23
N ASP A 25 13.26 -10.95 -3.70
CA ASP A 25 12.58 -11.16 -4.98
C ASP A 25 12.82 -9.96 -5.91
N GLU A 26 12.80 -10.20 -7.20
CA GLU A 26 12.87 -9.15 -8.21
C GLU A 26 11.48 -8.92 -8.79
N ILE A 27 11.00 -7.69 -8.70
CA ILE A 27 9.70 -7.29 -9.23
C ILE A 27 9.91 -6.25 -10.33
N GLU A 28 9.40 -6.54 -11.51
CA GLU A 28 9.39 -5.57 -12.59
C GLU A 28 8.20 -4.62 -12.46
N ILE A 29 8.50 -3.32 -12.28
CA ILE A 29 7.50 -2.25 -12.21
C ILE A 29 7.79 -1.24 -13.32
N LYS A 30 6.88 -1.11 -14.28
CA LYS A 30 7.00 -0.17 -15.41
C LYS A 30 8.32 -0.32 -16.19
N GLY A 31 8.75 -1.56 -16.45
CA GLY A 31 9.98 -1.87 -17.19
C GLY A 31 11.27 -1.67 -16.38
N ARG A 32 11.18 -1.46 -15.08
CA ARG A 32 12.33 -1.40 -14.18
C ARG A 32 12.30 -2.56 -13.18
N VAL A 33 13.40 -3.28 -13.11
CA VAL A 33 13.58 -4.35 -12.12
C VAL A 33 13.93 -3.72 -10.78
N ASN A 34 13.06 -3.96 -9.79
CA ASN A 34 13.26 -3.52 -8.41
C ASN A 34 13.48 -4.74 -7.53
N LYS A 35 14.50 -4.70 -6.68
CA LYS A 35 14.74 -5.74 -5.67
C LYS A 35 13.89 -5.46 -4.45
N VAL A 36 13.02 -6.40 -4.11
CA VAL A 36 12.18 -6.33 -2.92
C VAL A 36 12.62 -7.40 -1.95
N TYR A 37 12.74 -7.05 -0.68
CA TYR A 37 13.17 -7.98 0.36
C TYR A 37 12.06 -8.18 1.38
N GLU A 38 11.76 -9.43 1.67
CA GLU A 38 10.83 -9.82 2.72
C GLU A 38 11.60 -10.34 3.93
N MET A 39 11.49 -9.62 5.04
CA MET A 39 12.08 -10.03 6.32
C MET A 39 11.09 -10.90 7.08
N LYS A 40 11.45 -12.16 7.34
CA LYS A 40 10.58 -13.06 8.11
C LYS A 40 10.55 -12.65 9.59
N GLY A 41 9.35 -12.66 10.17
CA GLY A 41 9.12 -12.28 11.57
C GLY A 41 8.88 -10.79 11.80
N ILE A 42 8.97 -9.97 10.76
CA ILE A 42 8.66 -8.53 10.82
C ILE A 42 7.69 -8.18 9.70
N SER A 43 6.63 -7.45 10.04
CA SER A 43 5.73 -6.86 9.05
C SER A 43 6.18 -5.44 8.76
N VAL A 44 6.63 -5.21 7.53
CA VAL A 44 6.96 -3.87 7.04
C VAL A 44 5.71 -3.30 6.37
N MET A 45 5.28 -2.13 6.82
CA MET A 45 4.14 -1.43 6.26
C MET A 45 4.56 -0.02 5.86
N ASP A 46 4.26 0.37 4.63
CA ASP A 46 4.48 1.73 4.15
C ASP A 46 3.27 2.60 4.50
N TYR A 47 3.51 3.74 5.15
CA TYR A 47 2.44 4.64 5.57
C TYR A 47 1.72 5.28 4.39
N MET A 48 2.42 5.52 3.29
CA MET A 48 1.81 6.02 2.06
C MET A 48 0.82 5.00 1.47
N ASP A 49 1.15 3.71 1.54
CA ASP A 49 0.25 2.65 1.07
C ASP A 49 -0.96 2.50 2.00
N LEU A 50 -0.79 2.64 3.32
CA LEU A 50 -1.90 2.73 4.27
C LEU A 50 -2.81 3.91 3.95
N TYR A 51 -2.23 5.08 3.74
CA TYR A 51 -2.99 6.27 3.38
C TYR A 51 -3.81 6.06 2.11
N LYS A 52 -3.20 5.57 1.02
CA LYS A 52 -3.90 5.27 -0.23
C LYS A 52 -5.00 4.23 -0.09
N LYS A 53 -4.79 3.24 0.78
CA LYS A 53 -5.74 2.13 0.96
C LYS A 53 -6.97 2.53 1.75
N PHE A 54 -6.81 3.34 2.79
CA PHE A 54 -7.85 3.64 3.77
C PHE A 54 -8.43 5.04 3.68
N THR A 55 -7.90 5.90 2.78
CA THR A 55 -8.53 7.18 2.46
C THR A 55 -9.35 7.07 1.18
N TYR A 56 -10.54 7.67 1.19
CA TYR A 56 -11.46 7.60 0.05
C TYR A 56 -11.21 8.71 -0.99
N THR A 57 -10.43 9.71 -0.63
CA THR A 57 -10.13 10.85 -1.50
C THR A 57 -8.81 10.65 -2.22
N ASN A 58 -8.87 10.72 -3.55
CA ASN A 58 -7.64 10.74 -4.34
C ASN A 58 -6.96 12.11 -4.20
N GLN A 59 -5.66 12.09 -3.96
CA GLN A 59 -4.83 13.27 -3.86
C GLN A 59 -4.10 13.54 -5.18
N GLU A 60 -3.83 14.80 -5.48
CA GLU A 60 -3.03 15.19 -6.65
C GLU A 60 -1.59 14.68 -6.56
N SER A 61 -1.07 14.60 -5.34
CA SER A 61 0.27 14.08 -5.05
C SER A 61 0.29 13.32 -3.74
N TYR A 62 1.01 12.20 -3.70
CA TYR A 62 1.24 11.41 -2.47
C TYR A 62 2.61 11.67 -1.84
N ARG A 63 3.26 12.78 -2.18
CA ARG A 63 4.48 13.22 -1.49
C ARG A 63 4.15 13.62 -0.06
N LEU A 64 5.05 13.30 0.87
CA LEU A 64 4.84 13.59 2.29
C LEU A 64 4.53 15.08 2.56
N ASP A 65 5.19 15.99 1.84
CA ASP A 65 4.94 17.43 1.95
C ASP A 65 3.50 17.81 1.59
N HIS A 66 2.99 17.26 0.48
CA HIS A 66 1.62 17.53 0.04
C HIS A 66 0.59 16.97 1.04
N ILE A 67 0.76 15.72 1.45
CA ILE A 67 -0.14 15.07 2.41
C ILE A 67 -0.10 15.76 3.77
N ALA A 68 1.10 16.10 4.27
CA ALA A 68 1.24 16.84 5.52
C ALA A 68 0.56 18.24 5.46
N ASN A 69 0.64 18.92 4.31
CA ASN A 69 -0.05 20.19 4.13
C ASN A 69 -1.58 20.02 4.10
N VAL A 70 -2.09 19.01 3.39
CA VAL A 70 -3.53 18.73 3.30
C VAL A 70 -4.10 18.29 4.66
N GLU A 71 -3.42 17.37 5.33
CA GLU A 71 -3.93 16.78 6.57
C GLU A 71 -3.59 17.59 7.83
N LEU A 72 -2.39 18.12 7.93
CA LEU A 72 -1.91 18.80 9.14
C LEU A 72 -1.81 20.32 8.97
N GLY A 73 -1.90 20.85 7.75
CA GLY A 73 -1.63 22.25 7.44
C GLY A 73 -0.15 22.63 7.59
N GLN A 74 0.75 21.64 7.61
CA GLN A 74 2.17 21.83 7.81
C GLN A 74 2.95 21.49 6.55
N LYS A 75 4.04 22.21 6.31
CA LYS A 75 4.94 21.96 5.18
C LYS A 75 6.29 21.47 5.68
N LYS A 76 6.98 20.74 4.81
CA LYS A 76 8.36 20.34 5.03
C LYS A 76 9.33 21.52 5.04
N VAL A 77 10.52 21.29 5.60
CA VAL A 77 11.65 22.19 5.44
C VAL A 77 12.06 22.20 3.96
N GLN A 78 12.08 23.38 3.34
CA GLN A 78 12.50 23.51 1.95
C GLN A 78 14.01 23.41 1.82
N HIS A 79 14.47 22.73 0.77
CA HIS A 79 15.89 22.51 0.45
C HIS A 79 16.20 22.83 -1.03
N ASP A 80 15.35 23.63 -1.67
CA ASP A 80 15.43 23.99 -3.09
C ASP A 80 16.70 24.82 -3.41
N GLU A 81 17.46 25.23 -2.39
CA GLU A 81 18.74 25.93 -2.52
C GLU A 81 19.87 25.00 -3.02
N PHE A 82 19.64 23.67 -2.99
CA PHE A 82 20.66 22.68 -3.36
C PHE A 82 20.24 21.93 -4.63
N GLU A 83 21.16 21.83 -5.60
CA GLU A 83 20.90 21.18 -6.88
C GLU A 83 20.66 19.67 -6.74
N ASN A 84 21.30 19.05 -5.76
CA ASN A 84 21.12 17.64 -5.51
C ASN A 84 21.28 17.29 -4.00
N PHE A 85 20.77 16.13 -3.65
CA PHE A 85 20.71 15.67 -2.26
C PHE A 85 22.11 15.44 -1.64
N LYS A 86 23.13 15.12 -2.47
CA LYS A 86 24.50 14.96 -2.02
C LYS A 86 25.09 16.29 -1.57
N ASP A 87 24.84 17.35 -2.31
CA ASP A 87 25.28 18.70 -1.94
C ASP A 87 24.62 19.18 -0.65
N PHE A 88 23.36 18.83 -0.45
CA PHE A 88 22.63 19.18 0.75
C PHE A 88 23.31 18.64 2.00
N TYR A 89 23.57 17.32 2.11
CA TYR A 89 24.18 16.75 3.32
C TYR A 89 25.68 17.09 3.47
N THR A 90 26.38 17.46 2.39
CA THR A 90 27.79 17.83 2.48
C THR A 90 28.01 19.30 2.83
N LYS A 91 27.14 20.20 2.37
CA LYS A 91 27.29 21.65 2.57
C LYS A 91 26.60 22.15 3.83
N ASP A 92 25.46 21.59 4.20
CA ASP A 92 24.70 22.00 5.39
C ASP A 92 24.17 20.78 6.14
N TRP A 93 25.07 20.15 6.91
CA TRP A 93 24.75 18.96 7.67
C TRP A 93 23.66 19.18 8.73
N GLN A 94 23.65 20.35 9.39
CA GLN A 94 22.66 20.64 10.42
C GLN A 94 21.26 20.75 9.84
N LYS A 95 21.12 21.51 8.75
CA LYS A 95 19.82 21.64 8.05
C LYS A 95 19.35 20.29 7.50
N PHE A 96 20.28 19.43 7.05
CA PHE A 96 19.98 18.07 6.64
C PHE A 96 19.45 17.20 7.78
N LEU A 97 20.02 17.29 8.97
CA LEU A 97 19.50 16.59 10.16
C LEU A 97 18.12 17.09 10.54
N ASP A 98 17.92 18.39 10.60
CA ASP A 98 16.63 18.99 10.93
C ASP A 98 15.54 18.59 9.91
N TYR A 99 15.90 18.54 8.62
CA TYR A 99 15.04 18.03 7.57
C TYR A 99 14.59 16.59 7.83
N ASN A 100 15.53 15.68 8.17
CA ASN A 100 15.19 14.30 8.46
C ASN A 100 14.35 14.14 9.72
N ILE A 101 14.62 14.92 10.77
CA ILE A 101 13.81 14.91 11.99
C ILE A 101 12.38 15.33 11.70
N VAL A 102 12.20 16.41 10.96
CA VAL A 102 10.86 16.89 10.58
C VAL A 102 10.10 15.85 9.74
N ASP A 103 10.78 15.16 8.80
CA ASP A 103 10.15 14.10 8.01
C ASP A 103 9.62 12.95 8.87
N VAL A 104 10.37 12.54 9.88
CA VAL A 104 9.92 11.50 10.83
C VAL A 104 8.77 11.99 11.70
N GLU A 105 8.87 13.22 12.22
CA GLU A 105 7.82 13.83 13.05
C GLU A 105 6.50 14.00 12.28
N LEU A 106 6.55 14.38 11.01
CA LEU A 106 5.35 14.53 10.19
C LEU A 106 4.60 13.21 10.03
N VAL A 107 5.31 12.10 9.84
CA VAL A 107 4.68 10.77 9.76
C VAL A 107 4.03 10.40 11.10
N SER A 108 4.72 10.68 12.23
CA SER A 108 4.15 10.44 13.56
C SER A 108 2.87 11.27 13.80
N ARG A 109 2.89 12.55 13.44
CA ARG A 109 1.72 13.44 13.58
C ARG A 109 0.56 13.04 12.65
N LEU A 110 0.87 12.52 11.45
CA LEU A 110 -0.14 11.95 10.57
C LEU A 110 -0.82 10.74 11.21
N GLU A 111 -0.03 9.84 11.83
CA GLU A 111 -0.60 8.70 12.55
C GLU A 111 -1.42 9.13 13.75
N ASP A 112 -0.96 10.12 14.53
CA ASP A 112 -1.70 10.64 15.68
C ASP A 112 -3.08 11.18 15.28
N LYS A 113 -3.18 11.79 14.09
CA LYS A 113 -4.44 12.31 13.55
C LYS A 113 -5.31 11.23 12.92
N MET A 114 -4.72 10.40 12.07
CA MET A 114 -5.47 9.52 11.16
C MET A 114 -5.70 8.12 11.70
N LYS A 115 -4.84 7.65 12.61
CA LYS A 115 -4.94 6.33 13.26
C LYS A 115 -4.99 5.15 12.28
N LEU A 116 -4.28 5.27 11.15
CA LEU A 116 -4.32 4.25 10.09
C LEU A 116 -3.62 2.96 10.51
N LEU A 117 -2.56 3.06 11.31
CA LEU A 117 -1.86 1.90 11.83
C LEU A 117 -2.71 1.17 12.87
N GLU A 118 -3.39 1.91 13.77
CA GLU A 118 -4.35 1.33 14.72
C GLU A 118 -5.47 0.61 13.97
N LEU A 119 -6.00 1.21 12.92
CA LEU A 119 -7.01 0.59 12.06
C LEU A 119 -6.50 -0.70 11.41
N ALA A 120 -5.28 -0.68 10.86
CA ALA A 120 -4.67 -1.86 10.25
C ALA A 120 -4.48 -3.00 11.27
N ILE A 121 -4.05 -2.68 12.49
CA ILE A 121 -3.89 -3.65 13.58
C ILE A 121 -5.26 -4.26 13.95
N ALA A 122 -6.28 -3.43 14.12
CA ALA A 122 -7.63 -3.89 14.46
C ALA A 122 -8.19 -4.83 13.37
N LEU A 123 -8.06 -4.45 12.10
CA LEU A 123 -8.49 -5.26 10.97
C LEU A 123 -7.73 -6.59 10.89
N ALA A 124 -6.42 -6.59 11.08
CA ALA A 124 -5.60 -7.81 11.09
C ALA A 124 -6.01 -8.75 12.23
N TYR A 125 -6.28 -8.19 13.41
CA TYR A 125 -6.71 -8.96 14.58
C TYR A 125 -8.09 -9.58 14.37
N ASP A 126 -9.06 -8.82 13.91
CA ASP A 126 -10.43 -9.29 13.68
C ASP A 126 -10.50 -10.34 12.57
N ALA A 127 -9.81 -10.09 11.45
CA ALA A 127 -9.73 -11.04 10.35
C ALA A 127 -8.83 -12.24 10.63
N LYS A 128 -7.98 -12.19 11.67
CA LYS A 128 -6.96 -13.20 12.02
C LYS A 128 -5.98 -13.47 10.88
N VAL A 129 -5.52 -12.40 10.28
CA VAL A 129 -4.51 -12.39 9.22
C VAL A 129 -3.22 -11.71 9.69
N ASN A 130 -2.12 -11.89 8.96
CA ASN A 130 -0.92 -11.10 9.23
C ASN A 130 -1.17 -9.63 8.90
N MET A 131 -0.50 -8.71 9.60
CA MET A 131 -0.68 -7.27 9.38
C MET A 131 -0.48 -6.86 7.91
N ARG A 132 0.48 -7.45 7.21
CA ARG A 132 0.71 -7.20 5.78
C ARG A 132 -0.45 -7.62 4.90
N ASP A 133 -1.22 -8.64 5.31
CA ASP A 133 -2.34 -9.16 4.54
C ASP A 133 -3.55 -8.21 4.53
N VAL A 134 -3.57 -7.20 5.39
CA VAL A 134 -4.60 -6.15 5.42
C VAL A 134 -4.69 -5.38 4.10
N TYR A 135 -3.58 -5.27 3.35
CA TYR A 135 -3.60 -4.70 2.01
C TYR A 135 -4.36 -5.56 0.98
N TYR A 136 -4.55 -6.85 1.24
CA TYR A 136 -5.14 -7.82 0.32
C TYR A 136 -6.55 -8.21 0.74
N GLN A 137 -7.56 -7.55 0.19
CA GLN A 137 -8.96 -7.78 0.53
C GLN A 137 -9.39 -9.23 0.36
N VAL A 138 -9.00 -9.87 -0.74
CA VAL A 138 -9.36 -11.28 -1.01
C VAL A 138 -8.87 -12.19 0.12
N ARG A 139 -7.62 -12.04 0.54
CA ARG A 139 -7.05 -12.85 1.63
C ARG A 139 -7.74 -12.62 2.97
N MET A 140 -8.12 -11.38 3.26
CA MET A 140 -8.90 -11.06 4.45
C MET A 140 -10.27 -11.77 4.42
N TRP A 141 -11.00 -11.67 3.32
CA TRP A 141 -12.30 -12.32 3.17
C TRP A 141 -12.19 -13.84 3.21
N ASP A 142 -11.22 -14.44 2.53
CA ASP A 142 -10.96 -15.87 2.58
C ASP A 142 -10.78 -16.36 4.03
N THR A 143 -9.97 -15.63 4.81
CA THR A 143 -9.72 -16.02 6.21
C THR A 143 -10.93 -15.82 7.09
N LEU A 144 -11.69 -14.72 6.91
CA LEU A 144 -12.94 -14.48 7.65
C LEU A 144 -13.97 -15.58 7.36
N ILE A 145 -14.18 -15.90 6.07
CA ILE A 145 -15.12 -16.95 5.65
C ILE A 145 -14.66 -18.31 6.17
N TYR A 146 -13.37 -18.62 6.05
CA TYR A 146 -12.81 -19.84 6.59
C TYR A 146 -13.07 -19.99 8.11
N ASN A 147 -12.78 -18.94 8.87
CA ASN A 147 -12.99 -18.96 10.32
C ASN A 147 -14.47 -19.08 10.69
N PHE A 148 -15.36 -18.46 9.93
CA PHE A 148 -16.81 -18.59 10.10
C PHE A 148 -17.28 -20.01 9.82
N LEU A 149 -16.86 -20.62 8.71
CA LEU A 149 -17.23 -22.00 8.36
C LEU A 149 -16.65 -23.01 9.35
N LYS A 150 -15.40 -22.80 9.78
CA LYS A 150 -14.76 -23.63 10.81
C LYS A 150 -15.56 -23.64 12.12
N LYS A 151 -16.06 -22.50 12.58
CA LYS A 151 -16.94 -22.42 13.76
C LYS A 151 -18.22 -23.25 13.57
N LYS A 152 -18.74 -23.31 12.35
CA LYS A 152 -19.91 -24.14 11.98
C LYS A 152 -19.57 -25.59 11.69
N LYS A 153 -18.29 -26.00 11.82
CA LYS A 153 -17.80 -27.35 11.48
C LYS A 153 -18.01 -27.75 10.02
N ILE A 154 -18.03 -26.74 9.13
CA ILE A 154 -18.14 -26.94 7.68
C ILE A 154 -16.72 -26.92 7.10
N VAL A 155 -16.40 -27.97 6.35
CA VAL A 155 -15.12 -28.08 5.64
C VAL A 155 -15.19 -27.34 4.32
N VAL A 156 -14.21 -26.47 4.08
CA VAL A 156 -14.07 -25.77 2.78
C VAL A 156 -13.48 -26.76 1.79
N PRO A 157 -14.11 -26.99 0.61
CA PRO A 157 -13.55 -27.85 -0.41
C PRO A 157 -12.22 -27.26 -0.94
N PRO A 158 -11.28 -28.11 -1.37
CA PRO A 158 -10.06 -27.64 -1.97
C PRO A 158 -10.35 -26.82 -3.23
N ALA A 159 -9.59 -25.75 -3.44
CA ALA A 159 -9.71 -24.91 -4.63
C ALA A 159 -9.47 -25.77 -5.89
N GLN A 160 -10.48 -25.90 -6.72
CA GLN A 160 -10.31 -26.50 -8.04
C GLN A 160 -9.65 -25.46 -8.94
N ARG A 161 -8.53 -25.82 -9.55
CA ARG A 161 -7.96 -25.01 -10.63
C ARG A 161 -8.93 -25.12 -11.80
N SER A 162 -9.73 -24.08 -12.04
CA SER A 162 -10.46 -23.98 -13.30
C SER A 162 -9.45 -23.75 -14.42
N ASP A 163 -9.59 -24.46 -15.51
CA ASP A 163 -8.86 -24.16 -16.73
C ASP A 163 -9.16 -22.70 -17.09
N LYS A 164 -8.09 -21.90 -17.20
CA LYS A 164 -8.21 -20.46 -17.52
C LYS A 164 -8.74 -20.19 -18.93
N ASP A 165 -9.01 -21.23 -19.71
CA ASP A 165 -9.48 -21.14 -21.08
C ASP A 165 -11.00 -20.94 -21.21
N ALA A 166 -11.78 -21.10 -20.14
CA ALA A 166 -13.19 -20.76 -20.16
C ALA A 166 -13.36 -19.24 -20.09
N LYS A 167 -13.40 -18.60 -21.26
CA LYS A 167 -13.82 -17.20 -21.37
C LYS A 167 -15.31 -17.13 -21.16
N TYR A 168 -15.73 -16.50 -20.07
CA TYR A 168 -17.12 -16.10 -19.90
C TYR A 168 -17.41 -14.92 -20.83
N GLU A 169 -18.51 -14.98 -21.54
CA GLU A 169 -19.01 -13.85 -22.32
C GLU A 169 -19.36 -12.72 -21.35
N GLY A 170 -18.72 -11.57 -21.49
CA GLY A 170 -18.95 -10.40 -20.66
C GLY A 170 -20.25 -9.70 -21.03
N ALA A 171 -20.60 -8.66 -20.28
CA ALA A 171 -21.74 -7.82 -20.62
C ALA A 171 -21.53 -7.14 -21.98
N TYR A 172 -22.62 -6.97 -22.73
CA TYR A 172 -22.58 -6.25 -23.99
C TYR A 172 -22.16 -4.79 -23.76
N VAL A 173 -21.11 -4.37 -24.42
CA VAL A 173 -20.64 -2.98 -24.44
C VAL A 173 -20.77 -2.45 -25.86
N LYS A 174 -21.58 -1.43 -26.04
CA LYS A 174 -21.73 -0.76 -27.34
C LYS A 174 -20.46 0.02 -27.66
N GLU A 175 -19.91 -0.19 -28.84
CA GLU A 175 -18.77 0.59 -29.32
C GLU A 175 -19.10 2.10 -29.36
N PRO A 176 -18.24 2.95 -28.76
CA PRO A 176 -18.47 4.38 -28.79
C PRO A 176 -18.28 4.94 -30.21
N ILE A 177 -19.17 5.82 -30.63
CA ILE A 177 -19.01 6.55 -31.87
C ILE A 177 -18.27 7.85 -31.54
N PRO A 178 -17.00 8.04 -31.92
CA PRO A 178 -16.26 9.27 -31.63
C PRO A 178 -16.91 10.46 -32.31
N GLY A 179 -17.13 11.54 -31.56
CA GLY A 179 -17.71 12.75 -32.10
C GLY A 179 -17.97 13.80 -31.02
N ARG A 180 -18.34 14.99 -31.45
CA ARG A 180 -18.83 16.04 -30.57
C ARG A 180 -20.36 15.94 -30.50
N TYR A 181 -20.87 15.83 -29.28
CA TYR A 181 -22.30 15.72 -29.02
C TYR A 181 -22.74 16.88 -28.14
N ASP A 182 -23.82 17.53 -28.51
CA ASP A 182 -24.48 18.53 -27.69
C ASP A 182 -25.58 17.85 -26.84
N TRP A 183 -25.84 18.38 -25.65
CA TRP A 183 -26.89 17.87 -24.75
C TRP A 183 -26.72 16.40 -24.34
N VAL A 184 -25.52 16.05 -23.84
CA VAL A 184 -25.23 14.69 -23.33
C VAL A 184 -25.81 14.53 -21.94
N VAL A 185 -26.64 13.48 -21.76
CA VAL A 185 -27.18 13.09 -20.45
C VAL A 185 -26.61 11.71 -20.09
N SER A 186 -26.04 11.57 -18.93
CA SER A 186 -25.51 10.31 -18.42
C SER A 186 -26.43 9.77 -17.33
N PHE A 187 -26.82 8.51 -17.46
CA PHE A 187 -27.59 7.80 -16.45
C PHE A 187 -26.77 6.62 -15.92
N ASP A 188 -26.80 6.40 -14.61
CA ASP A 188 -26.26 5.23 -13.96
C ASP A 188 -27.35 4.55 -13.12
N LEU A 189 -27.39 3.22 -13.17
CA LEU A 189 -28.35 2.42 -12.41
C LEU A 189 -27.66 1.90 -11.14
N ASN A 190 -27.99 2.48 -10.01
CA ASN A 190 -27.47 2.06 -8.72
C ASN A 190 -27.80 0.58 -8.45
N SER A 191 -26.78 -0.18 -8.11
CA SER A 191 -26.94 -1.60 -7.71
C SER A 191 -27.72 -2.44 -8.75
N LEU A 192 -27.43 -2.28 -10.03
CA LEU A 192 -28.15 -2.94 -11.11
C LEU A 192 -28.27 -4.46 -10.92
N TYR A 193 -27.16 -5.15 -10.64
CA TYR A 193 -27.18 -6.61 -10.46
C TYR A 193 -28.02 -7.07 -9.27
N PRO A 194 -27.86 -6.51 -8.05
CA PRO A 194 -28.75 -6.83 -6.93
C PRO A 194 -30.23 -6.62 -7.25
N HIS A 195 -30.61 -5.54 -7.93
CA HIS A 195 -32.01 -5.26 -8.28
C HIS A 195 -32.55 -6.18 -9.36
N LEU A 196 -31.69 -6.74 -10.21
CA LEU A 196 -32.15 -7.73 -11.21
C LEU A 196 -32.31 -9.14 -10.64
N ILE A 197 -31.64 -9.42 -9.50
CA ILE A 197 -31.70 -10.73 -8.82
C ILE A 197 -32.87 -10.79 -7.82
N MET A 198 -33.28 -9.67 -7.25
CA MET A 198 -34.45 -9.57 -6.35
C MET A 198 -35.75 -9.58 -7.11
#